data_cd9086f275b4fcd40b1927cbde73703c
#
_entry.id   cd9086f275b4fcd40b1927cbde73703c
#
_cell.length_a   1.000
_cell.length_b   1.000
_cell.length_c   1.000
_cell.angle_alpha   90.00
_cell.angle_beta   90.00
_cell.angle_gamma   90.00
#
_symmetry.space_group_name_H-M   'P 1'
#
loop_
_entity.id
_entity.type
_entity.pdbx_description
1 polymer ?
#
loop_
_entity_poly.entity_id
_entity_poly.type
_entity_poly.pdbx_seq_one_letter_code
_entity_poly.pdbx_strand_id
1 'polypeptide(L)'
;MSGCPFGDGAEGESAAPTPPAAGLPRHEGAQLDFSADMSYGDYLHLDAVLSAQHPLSPAHDEMLFIVQHQTSELWMKLMLHELRAAVAAIGADQLPTAFKMLARVSRIMEQLVHAWDVLATMTPPEYSA
;
A
#
# COMPACT_ATOMS: atom_id res chain seq x y z
N MET A 1 -18.42 -35.88 62.11
CA MET A 1 -18.56 -34.43 62.19
C MET A 1 -17.90 -33.87 60.93
N SER A 2 -18.68 -33.59 60.00
CA SER A 2 -18.85 -32.29 59.37
C SER A 2 -17.63 -31.72 58.67
N GLY A 3 -17.65 -31.68 57.35
CA GLY A 3 -16.77 -30.86 56.53
C GLY A 3 -17.00 -31.16 55.06
N CYS A 4 -17.86 -30.43 54.40
CA CYS A 4 -18.01 -30.46 52.96
C CYS A 4 -16.78 -29.84 52.26
N PRO A 5 -16.37 -30.38 51.14
CA PRO A 5 -15.59 -29.61 50.19
C PRO A 5 -16.50 -29.19 49.03
N PHE A 6 -16.64 -27.91 48.83
CA PHE A 6 -17.12 -27.31 47.61
C PHE A 6 -15.95 -27.23 46.62
N GLY A 7 -16.06 -27.96 45.52
CA GLY A 7 -15.23 -27.78 44.36
C GLY A 7 -15.97 -26.85 43.39
N ASP A 8 -15.48 -25.65 43.23
CA ASP A 8 -15.93 -24.76 42.15
C ASP A 8 -15.15 -25.07 40.89
N GLY A 9 -15.85 -25.63 39.94
CA GLY A 9 -15.41 -25.74 38.58
C GLY A 9 -15.55 -24.40 37.89
N ALA A 10 -14.43 -23.75 37.62
CA ALA A 10 -14.39 -22.58 36.71
C ALA A 10 -14.55 -23.10 35.29
N GLU A 11 -15.73 -22.91 34.75
CA GLU A 11 -15.99 -23.08 33.32
C GLU A 11 -15.24 -21.94 32.56
N GLY A 12 -14.20 -22.34 31.84
CA GLY A 12 -13.51 -21.47 30.91
C GLY A 12 -14.43 -21.11 29.76
N GLU A 13 -14.87 -19.89 29.77
CA GLU A 13 -15.60 -19.26 28.68
C GLU A 13 -14.69 -19.17 27.46
N SER A 14 -14.91 -20.08 26.52
CA SER A 14 -14.29 -20.08 25.20
C SER A 14 -14.83 -18.88 24.45
N ALA A 15 -14.01 -17.84 24.34
CA ALA A 15 -14.31 -16.74 23.47
C ALA A 15 -14.40 -17.23 22.02
N ALA A 16 -15.56 -17.09 21.41
CA ALA A 16 -15.79 -17.38 20.02
C ALA A 16 -14.87 -16.51 19.14
N PRO A 17 -14.29 -17.04 18.06
CA PRO A 17 -13.47 -16.25 17.16
C PRO A 17 -14.34 -15.17 16.52
N THR A 18 -13.88 -13.94 16.63
CA THR A 18 -14.49 -12.78 15.95
C THR A 18 -14.50 -13.04 14.44
N PRO A 19 -15.64 -12.94 13.76
CA PRO A 19 -15.67 -13.11 12.31
C PRO A 19 -14.82 -12.03 11.64
N PRO A 20 -14.09 -12.37 10.56
CA PRO A 20 -13.28 -11.39 9.86
C PRO A 20 -14.17 -10.28 9.30
N ALA A 21 -13.73 -9.04 9.49
CA ALA A 21 -14.43 -7.86 8.99
C ALA A 21 -14.75 -8.00 7.49
N ALA A 22 -16.01 -7.74 7.15
CA ALA A 22 -16.53 -7.90 5.80
C ALA A 22 -15.78 -7.02 4.80
N GLY A 23 -15.09 -7.67 3.85
CA GLY A 23 -15.06 -7.24 2.47
C GLY A 23 -14.40 -5.93 2.11
N LEU A 24 -13.05 -5.88 2.13
CA LEU A 24 -12.36 -5.08 1.11
C LEU A 24 -12.55 -5.77 -0.25
N PRO A 25 -12.76 -5.00 -1.35
CA PRO A 25 -12.92 -5.60 -2.67
C PRO A 25 -11.70 -6.43 -3.04
N ARG A 26 -11.94 -7.69 -3.37
CA ARG A 26 -10.89 -8.58 -3.85
C ARG A 26 -10.46 -8.11 -5.23
N HIS A 27 -9.27 -7.53 -5.32
CA HIS A 27 -8.65 -7.29 -6.61
C HIS A 27 -8.17 -8.62 -7.15
N GLU A 28 -8.69 -9.04 -8.30
CA GLU A 28 -8.24 -10.24 -8.98
C GLU A 28 -6.74 -10.15 -9.25
N GLY A 29 -6.00 -11.13 -8.73
CA GLY A 29 -4.54 -11.22 -8.90
C GLY A 29 -3.69 -10.59 -7.80
N ALA A 30 -4.28 -9.96 -6.77
CA ALA A 30 -3.55 -9.53 -5.59
C ALA A 30 -3.59 -10.62 -4.51
N GLN A 31 -2.44 -11.05 -4.04
CA GLN A 31 -2.37 -11.92 -2.87
C GLN A 31 -2.66 -11.07 -1.63
N LEU A 32 -3.81 -11.30 -1.01
CA LEU A 32 -4.25 -10.58 0.19
C LEU A 32 -4.12 -11.40 1.46
N ASP A 33 -3.75 -12.68 1.35
CA ASP A 33 -3.55 -13.57 2.48
C ASP A 33 -2.06 -13.79 2.72
N PHE A 34 -1.53 -13.11 3.75
CA PHE A 34 -0.15 -13.20 4.20
C PHE A 34 -0.02 -13.96 5.52
N SER A 35 -1.08 -14.65 5.94
CA SER A 35 -1.19 -15.21 7.30
C SER A 35 -0.27 -16.39 7.56
N ALA A 36 0.26 -17.06 6.53
CA ALA A 36 1.03 -18.29 6.70
C ALA A 36 2.54 -18.07 6.86
N ASP A 37 3.15 -17.09 6.13
CA ASP A 37 4.61 -17.00 6.04
C ASP A 37 5.20 -15.58 6.12
N MET A 38 4.39 -14.50 5.96
CA MET A 38 4.91 -13.15 5.86
C MET A 38 3.89 -12.11 6.33
N SER A 39 4.32 -11.13 7.13
CA SER A 39 3.47 -10.01 7.50
C SER A 39 3.28 -9.02 6.34
N TYR A 40 2.23 -8.19 6.40
CA TYR A 40 1.98 -7.11 5.43
C TYR A 40 3.19 -6.17 5.29
N GLY A 41 3.79 -5.80 6.43
CA GLY A 41 4.98 -4.93 6.45
C GLY A 41 6.20 -5.57 5.81
N ASP A 42 6.42 -6.87 6.06
CA ASP A 42 7.53 -7.62 5.48
C ASP A 42 7.37 -7.76 3.96
N TYR A 43 6.17 -8.09 3.50
CA TYR A 43 5.88 -8.20 2.07
C TYR A 43 6.12 -6.91 1.31
N LEU A 44 5.69 -5.78 1.86
CA LEU A 44 5.86 -4.46 1.25
C LEU A 44 7.23 -3.83 1.52
N HIS A 45 8.07 -4.46 2.34
CA HIS A 45 9.33 -3.88 2.82
C HIS A 45 9.14 -2.49 3.44
N LEU A 46 8.09 -2.33 4.26
CA LEU A 46 7.70 -1.03 4.81
C LEU A 46 8.80 -0.40 5.66
N ASP A 47 9.60 -1.17 6.38
CA ASP A 47 10.73 -0.65 7.15
C ASP A 47 11.73 0.08 6.24
N ALA A 48 12.03 -0.47 5.08
CA ALA A 48 12.93 0.15 4.11
C ALA A 48 12.28 1.37 3.44
N VAL A 49 11.02 1.27 3.02
CA VAL A 49 10.29 2.35 2.32
C VAL A 49 10.08 3.54 3.25
N LEU A 50 9.61 3.32 4.48
CA LEU A 50 9.29 4.39 5.43
C LEU A 50 10.51 4.99 6.13
N SER A 51 11.68 4.39 6.00
CA SER A 51 12.97 4.91 6.49
C SER A 51 13.87 5.48 5.38
N ALA A 52 13.39 5.57 4.15
CA ALA A 52 14.16 6.03 2.99
C ALA A 52 14.16 7.56 2.80
N GLN A 53 13.58 8.34 3.72
CA GLN A 53 13.53 9.79 3.68
C GLN A 53 14.66 10.37 4.55
N HIS A 54 15.60 11.09 3.93
CA HIS A 54 16.76 11.67 4.60
C HIS A 54 16.86 13.16 4.30
N PRO A 55 16.14 14.03 5.07
CA PRO A 55 16.23 15.48 4.90
C PRO A 55 17.65 15.98 5.12
N LEU A 56 18.05 16.96 4.33
CA LEU A 56 19.37 17.60 4.39
C LEU A 56 19.33 18.96 5.11
N SER A 57 18.13 19.47 5.39
CA SER A 57 17.90 20.76 6.05
C SER A 57 16.89 20.63 7.20
N PRO A 58 16.75 21.64 8.08
CA PRO A 58 15.74 21.68 9.11
C PRO A 58 14.36 22.15 8.61
N ALA A 59 14.21 22.43 7.31
CA ALA A 59 12.94 22.89 6.74
C ALA A 59 11.87 21.79 6.83
N HIS A 60 10.71 22.16 7.38
CA HIS A 60 9.60 21.22 7.58
C HIS A 60 9.14 20.61 6.25
N ASP A 61 9.05 21.41 5.20
CA ASP A 61 8.49 20.99 3.90
C ASP A 61 9.45 20.19 3.04
N GLU A 62 10.71 20.05 3.45
CA GLU A 62 11.65 19.15 2.76
C GLU A 62 11.14 17.69 2.77
N MET A 63 10.50 17.26 3.85
CA MET A 63 9.87 15.95 3.93
C MET A 63 8.75 15.79 2.90
N LEU A 64 7.92 16.82 2.71
CA LEU A 64 6.88 16.84 1.68
C LEU A 64 7.52 16.68 0.29
N PHE A 65 8.56 17.42 -0.01
CA PHE A 65 9.28 17.33 -1.28
C PHE A 65 9.83 15.93 -1.53
N ILE A 66 10.51 15.33 -0.55
CA ILE A 66 11.09 13.99 -0.66
C ILE A 66 10.00 12.94 -0.90
N VAL A 67 8.98 12.89 -0.04
CA VAL A 67 7.90 11.90 -0.13
C VAL A 67 7.13 12.03 -1.43
N GLN A 68 6.83 13.27 -1.86
CA GLN A 68 6.15 13.55 -3.10
C GLN A 68 6.90 12.98 -4.31
N HIS A 69 8.20 13.19 -4.37
CA HIS A 69 9.02 12.66 -5.46
C HIS A 69 9.18 11.15 -5.40
N GLN A 70 9.41 10.59 -4.22
CA GLN A 70 9.48 9.13 -4.04
C GLN A 70 8.17 8.44 -4.46
N THR A 71 7.03 9.01 -4.10
CA THR A 71 5.71 8.48 -4.48
C THR A 71 5.51 8.54 -6.00
N SER A 72 5.91 9.64 -6.62
CA SER A 72 5.85 9.80 -8.07
C SER A 72 6.72 8.79 -8.80
N GLU A 73 7.93 8.55 -8.32
CA GLU A 73 8.84 7.52 -8.87
C GLU A 73 8.25 6.11 -8.78
N LEU A 74 7.57 5.78 -7.68
CA LEU A 74 6.88 4.48 -7.53
C LEU A 74 5.70 4.35 -8.50
N TRP A 75 4.93 5.40 -8.71
CA TRP A 75 3.87 5.41 -9.72
C TRP A 75 4.43 5.27 -11.14
N MET A 76 5.52 5.96 -11.46
CA MET A 76 6.19 5.83 -12.76
C MET A 76 6.77 4.44 -12.98
N LYS A 77 7.33 3.82 -11.94
CA LYS A 77 7.78 2.43 -12.00
C LYS A 77 6.64 1.47 -12.34
N LEU A 78 5.48 1.63 -11.70
CA LEU A 78 4.28 0.83 -12.01
C LEU A 78 3.80 1.09 -13.44
N MET A 79 3.79 2.34 -13.88
CA MET A 79 3.41 2.71 -15.24
C MET A 79 4.29 2.01 -16.29
N LEU A 80 5.60 2.01 -16.09
CA LEU A 80 6.53 1.31 -16.99
C LEU A 80 6.29 -0.21 -17.00
N HIS A 81 5.97 -0.79 -15.85
CA HIS A 81 5.60 -2.21 -15.75
C HIS A 81 4.36 -2.53 -16.59
N GLU A 82 3.29 -1.74 -16.45
CA GLU A 82 2.04 -1.92 -17.20
C GLU A 82 2.22 -1.68 -18.71
N LEU A 83 2.98 -0.65 -19.09
CA LEU A 83 3.24 -0.36 -20.51
C LEU A 83 4.03 -1.47 -21.19
N ARG A 84 5.05 -2.01 -20.53
CA ARG A 84 5.81 -3.17 -21.08
C ARG A 84 4.91 -4.38 -21.27
N ALA A 85 4.04 -4.65 -20.32
CA ALA A 85 3.08 -5.74 -20.41
C ALA A 85 2.04 -5.50 -21.52
N ALA A 86 1.59 -4.25 -21.70
CA ALA A 86 0.67 -3.88 -22.80
C ALA A 86 1.31 -4.09 -24.17
N VAL A 87 2.58 -3.69 -24.33
CA VAL A 87 3.33 -3.92 -25.57
C VAL A 87 3.44 -5.42 -25.89
N ALA A 88 3.77 -6.24 -24.89
CA ALA A 88 3.84 -7.71 -25.06
C ALA A 88 2.47 -8.31 -25.41
N ALA A 89 1.39 -7.85 -24.81
CA ALA A 89 0.04 -8.30 -25.10
C ALA A 89 -0.41 -7.92 -26.54
N ILE A 90 -0.07 -6.73 -27.00
CA ILE A 90 -0.32 -6.31 -28.39
C ILE A 90 0.44 -7.20 -29.36
N GLY A 91 1.72 -7.47 -29.09
CA GLY A 91 2.54 -8.37 -29.92
C GLY A 91 2.02 -9.80 -29.97
N ALA A 92 1.30 -10.25 -28.97
CA ALA A 92 0.65 -11.56 -28.87
C ALA A 92 -0.83 -11.56 -29.35
N ASP A 93 -1.30 -10.46 -29.95
CA ASP A 93 -2.69 -10.26 -30.41
C ASP A 93 -3.74 -10.39 -29.27
N GLN A 94 -3.35 -10.04 -28.04
CA GLN A 94 -4.20 -10.07 -26.86
C GLN A 94 -4.73 -8.66 -26.54
N LEU A 95 -5.48 -8.07 -27.46
CA LEU A 95 -5.94 -6.68 -27.36
C LEU A 95 -6.78 -6.37 -26.09
N PRO A 96 -7.74 -7.22 -25.65
CA PRO A 96 -8.48 -6.93 -24.41
C PRO A 96 -7.58 -6.81 -23.19
N THR A 97 -6.54 -7.62 -23.09
CA THR A 97 -5.54 -7.57 -22.02
C THR A 97 -4.72 -6.28 -22.09
N ALA A 98 -4.29 -5.90 -23.29
CA ALA A 98 -3.56 -4.65 -23.51
C ALA A 98 -4.41 -3.41 -23.12
N PHE A 99 -5.68 -3.37 -23.51
CA PHE A 99 -6.58 -2.27 -23.15
C PHE A 99 -6.80 -2.13 -21.63
N LYS A 100 -6.89 -3.24 -20.90
CA LYS A 100 -6.96 -3.24 -19.44
C LYS A 100 -5.70 -2.58 -18.82
N MET A 101 -4.52 -2.91 -19.33
CA MET A 101 -3.25 -2.34 -18.86
C MET A 101 -3.15 -0.85 -19.20
N LEU A 102 -3.55 -0.44 -20.40
CA LEU A 102 -3.56 0.97 -20.81
C LEU A 102 -4.56 1.80 -19.99
N ALA A 103 -5.72 1.25 -19.67
CA ALA A 103 -6.68 1.89 -18.77
C ALA A 103 -6.08 2.12 -17.36
N ARG A 104 -5.29 1.15 -16.86
CA ARG A 104 -4.56 1.30 -15.59
C ARG A 104 -3.50 2.39 -15.68
N VAL A 105 -2.76 2.49 -16.77
CA VAL A 105 -1.81 3.58 -17.02
C VAL A 105 -2.50 4.93 -16.96
N SER A 106 -3.67 5.08 -17.54
CA SER A 106 -4.47 6.31 -17.45
C SER A 106 -4.79 6.69 -15.99
N ARG A 107 -5.18 5.72 -15.16
CA ARG A 107 -5.43 5.94 -13.74
C ARG A 107 -4.18 6.33 -12.95
N ILE A 108 -3.03 5.76 -13.29
CA ILE A 108 -1.75 6.14 -12.69
C ILE A 108 -1.41 7.60 -13.06
N MET A 109 -1.63 7.99 -14.31
CA MET A 109 -1.42 9.38 -14.75
C MET A 109 -2.29 10.36 -13.97
N GLU A 110 -3.54 10.01 -13.68
CA GLU A 110 -4.42 10.83 -12.82
C GLU A 110 -3.79 11.04 -11.42
N GLN A 111 -3.21 10.01 -10.81
CA GLN A 111 -2.54 10.13 -9.51
C GLN A 111 -1.32 11.06 -9.59
N LEU A 112 -0.52 10.96 -10.64
CA LEU A 112 0.63 11.85 -10.86
C LEU A 112 0.20 13.31 -11.01
N VAL A 113 -0.90 13.57 -11.71
CA VAL A 113 -1.44 14.94 -11.87
C VAL A 113 -1.96 15.45 -10.53
N HIS A 114 -2.75 14.67 -9.79
CA HIS A 114 -3.27 15.07 -8.47
C HIS A 114 -2.18 15.30 -7.43
N ALA A 115 -1.05 14.63 -7.56
CA ALA A 115 0.09 14.81 -6.68
C ALA A 115 0.65 16.26 -6.70
N TRP A 116 0.50 16.98 -7.81
CA TRP A 116 0.88 18.40 -7.91
C TRP A 116 0.09 19.29 -6.96
N ASP A 117 -1.15 18.95 -6.62
CA ASP A 117 -1.97 19.73 -5.70
C ASP A 117 -1.35 19.75 -4.30
N VAL A 118 -0.72 18.67 -3.89
CA VAL A 118 0.01 18.61 -2.61
C VAL A 118 1.29 19.43 -2.69
N LEU A 119 2.05 19.28 -3.76
CA LEU A 119 3.30 20.04 -3.96
C LEU A 119 3.05 21.55 -4.04
N ALA A 120 1.93 21.96 -4.62
CA ALA A 120 1.54 23.37 -4.73
C ALA A 120 1.26 24.03 -3.37
N THR A 121 1.15 23.29 -2.29
CA THR A 121 1.03 23.83 -0.93
C THR A 121 2.36 24.38 -0.38
N MET A 122 3.50 24.05 -0.99
CA MET A 122 4.79 24.60 -0.61
C MET A 122 4.89 26.08 -1.00
N THR A 123 5.46 26.89 -0.12
CA THR A 123 5.69 28.30 -0.40
C THR A 123 7.02 28.55 -1.13
N PRO A 124 7.15 29.61 -1.97
CA PRO A 124 8.37 29.87 -2.73
C PRO A 124 9.68 29.92 -1.94
N PRO A 125 9.73 30.45 -0.68
CA PRO A 125 10.95 30.43 0.13
C PRO A 125 11.44 29.01 0.46
N GLU A 126 10.55 28.03 0.47
CA GLU A 126 10.84 26.66 0.84
C GLU A 126 11.46 25.84 -0.32
N TYR A 127 11.36 26.35 -1.56
CA TYR A 127 12.06 25.80 -2.73
C TYR A 127 13.53 26.23 -2.83
N SER A 128 13.92 27.26 -2.10
CA SER A 128 15.22 27.93 -2.27
C SER A 128 16.22 27.58 -1.16
N ALA A 129 15.85 26.63 -0.30
CA ALA A 129 16.68 26.21 0.83
C ALA A 129 17.70 25.12 0.44
#